data_34d70094627cdbb8fd54bdc14c7c1f43
#
_entry.id   34d70094627cdbb8fd54bdc14c7c1f43
#
_cell.length_a   1.000
_cell.length_b   1.000
_cell.length_c   1.000
_cell.angle_alpha   90.00
_cell.angle_beta   90.00
_cell.angle_gamma   90.00
#
_symmetry.space_group_name_H-M   'P 1'
#
loop_
_entity.id
_entity.type
_entity.pdbx_description
1 polymer ?
#
loop_
_entity_poly.entity_id
_entity_poly.type
_entity_poly.pdbx_seq_one_letter_code
_entity_poly.pdbx_strand_id
1 'polypeptide(L)'
;MLVDEPASVLSIWRQALAIIRRYPLAALIPAVVLGSLGDAPYYFIKGEINLREEIVTSLTGAFAFYLYIIYVTYAEEVTDEAELGVERITLLGVLHELRQASPVVPTALVASVAAILIPRVAITLLLIPGLWLLTRWALFAPVISKEHLGPVAALKRSSELVRGHFELVFLTAALATVLEEAASHAGAVAGLVVTNSDTWGQWLGGSVVASLVMPLAAFATSVAYMHLRQSSQ
;
A
#
# COMPACT_ATOMS: atom_id res chain seq x y z
N MET A 1 20.13 -7.00 11.00
CA MET A 1 19.58 -8.26 11.56
C MET A 1 18.31 -8.75 10.84
N LEU A 2 17.53 -7.89 10.17
CA LEU A 2 16.36 -8.33 9.38
C LEU A 2 16.72 -8.83 7.97
N VAL A 3 17.90 -8.53 7.45
CA VAL A 3 18.30 -8.75 6.04
C VAL A 3 19.30 -9.89 5.86
N ASP A 4 19.63 -10.64 6.91
CA ASP A 4 20.61 -11.75 6.84
C ASP A 4 20.06 -13.02 6.17
N GLU A 5 18.73 -13.13 5.98
CA GLU A 5 18.13 -14.26 5.26
C GLU A 5 18.01 -13.95 3.75
N PRO A 6 18.21 -14.96 2.87
CA PRO A 6 18.01 -14.76 1.44
C PRO A 6 16.59 -14.30 1.15
N ALA A 7 16.45 -13.32 0.25
CA ALA A 7 15.16 -12.75 -0.12
C ALA A 7 14.23 -13.83 -0.71
N SER A 8 13.20 -14.19 0.01
CA SER A 8 12.12 -15.07 -0.41
C SER A 8 10.78 -14.45 0.00
N VAL A 9 9.70 -14.84 -0.68
CA VAL A 9 8.36 -14.36 -0.33
C VAL A 9 8.07 -14.62 1.16
N LEU A 10 8.38 -15.82 1.65
CA LEU A 10 8.13 -16.19 3.03
C LEU A 10 8.98 -15.40 4.04
N SER A 11 10.27 -15.13 3.74
CA SER A 11 11.11 -14.31 4.62
C SER A 11 10.62 -12.86 4.70
N ILE A 12 10.22 -12.27 3.57
CA ILE A 12 9.65 -10.91 3.52
C ILE A 12 8.39 -10.82 4.38
N TRP A 13 7.44 -11.75 4.23
CA TRP A 13 6.20 -11.76 4.99
C TRP A 13 6.42 -12.02 6.48
N ARG A 14 7.36 -12.90 6.83
CA ARG A 14 7.74 -13.15 8.23
C ARG A 14 8.32 -11.91 8.89
N GLN A 15 9.18 -11.18 8.18
CA GLN A 15 9.78 -9.93 8.67
C GLN A 15 8.72 -8.84 8.82
N ALA A 16 7.84 -8.64 7.84
CA ALA A 16 6.71 -7.71 7.93
C ALA A 16 5.83 -8.01 9.14
N LEU A 17 5.49 -9.28 9.35
CA LEU A 17 4.69 -9.70 10.50
C LEU A 17 5.42 -9.49 11.82
N ALA A 18 6.73 -9.68 11.88
CA ALA A 18 7.54 -9.42 13.07
C ALA A 18 7.54 -7.94 13.45
N ILE A 19 7.62 -7.03 12.48
CA ILE A 19 7.52 -5.58 12.70
C ILE A 19 6.15 -5.22 13.25
N ILE A 20 5.08 -5.71 12.63
CA ILE A 20 3.70 -5.44 13.08
C ILE A 20 3.47 -5.96 14.50
N ARG A 21 3.97 -7.15 14.83
CA ARG A 21 3.87 -7.72 16.19
C ARG A 21 4.65 -6.91 17.22
N ARG A 22 5.77 -6.33 16.84
CA ARG A 22 6.58 -5.51 17.73
C ARG A 22 5.95 -4.14 17.97
N TYR A 23 5.30 -3.54 16.96
CA TYR A 23 4.72 -2.20 17.01
C TYR A 23 3.23 -2.19 16.56
N PRO A 24 2.34 -2.97 17.23
CA PRO A 24 0.99 -3.19 16.72
C PRO A 24 0.16 -1.91 16.61
N LEU A 25 0.23 -1.02 17.59
CA LEU A 25 -0.53 0.23 17.57
C LEU A 25 -0.01 1.19 16.49
N ALA A 26 1.31 1.28 16.34
CA ALA A 26 1.93 2.11 15.31
C ALA A 26 1.58 1.58 13.90
N ALA A 27 1.49 0.27 13.70
CA ALA A 27 1.11 -0.31 12.42
C ALA A 27 -0.39 -0.17 12.15
N LEU A 28 -1.26 -0.50 13.11
CA LEU A 28 -2.71 -0.63 12.86
C LEU A 28 -3.47 0.69 12.90
N ILE A 29 -3.15 1.62 13.82
CA ILE A 29 -3.91 2.87 13.95
C ILE A 29 -3.85 3.72 12.68
N PRO A 30 -2.66 4.05 12.13
CA PRO A 30 -2.59 4.80 10.89
C PRO A 30 -3.21 4.07 9.69
N ALA A 31 -3.06 2.74 9.63
CA ALA A 31 -3.66 1.93 8.57
C ALA A 31 -5.19 2.03 8.58
N VAL A 32 -5.82 1.84 9.73
CA VAL A 32 -7.29 1.94 9.85
C VAL A 32 -7.77 3.35 9.52
N VAL A 33 -7.09 4.39 10.01
CA VAL A 33 -7.48 5.78 9.74
C VAL A 33 -7.33 6.11 8.25
N LEU A 34 -6.17 5.86 7.67
CA LEU A 34 -5.89 6.23 6.27
C LEU A 34 -6.67 5.36 5.28
N GLY A 35 -6.77 4.05 5.52
CA GLY A 35 -7.51 3.14 4.66
C GLY A 35 -9.00 3.44 4.68
N SER A 36 -9.62 3.57 5.85
CA SER A 36 -11.05 3.91 5.96
C SER A 36 -11.39 5.27 5.36
N LEU A 37 -10.52 6.28 5.54
CA LEU A 37 -10.67 7.59 4.89
C LEU A 37 -10.52 7.51 3.37
N GLY A 38 -9.61 6.67 2.88
CA GLY A 38 -9.39 6.48 1.44
C GLY A 38 -10.63 5.95 0.74
N ASP A 39 -11.28 4.98 1.35
CA ASP A 39 -12.45 4.31 0.79
C ASP A 39 -13.76 5.08 1.00
N ALA A 40 -13.84 5.94 2.01
CA ALA A 40 -15.07 6.67 2.33
C ALA A 40 -15.73 7.35 1.12
N PRO A 41 -15.01 8.09 0.25
CA PRO A 41 -15.65 8.74 -0.90
C PRO A 41 -16.35 7.76 -1.85
N TYR A 42 -15.80 6.56 -2.03
CA TYR A 42 -16.41 5.53 -2.86
C TYR A 42 -17.82 5.15 -2.38
N TYR A 43 -17.99 4.96 -1.06
CA TYR A 43 -19.26 4.53 -0.49
C TYR A 43 -20.28 5.65 -0.33
N PHE A 44 -19.84 6.89 -0.06
CA PHE A 44 -20.74 7.99 0.26
C PHE A 44 -21.03 8.94 -0.93
N ILE A 45 -20.24 8.90 -2.00
CA ILE A 45 -20.44 9.73 -3.20
C ILE A 45 -21.11 8.93 -4.33
N LYS A 46 -21.30 7.63 -4.15
CA LYS A 46 -21.87 6.72 -5.14
C LYS A 46 -23.27 7.21 -5.59
N GLY A 47 -23.36 7.58 -6.88
CA GLY A 47 -24.61 7.98 -7.54
C GLY A 47 -25.02 7.00 -8.63
N GLU A 48 -26.05 7.35 -9.45
CA GLU A 48 -26.52 6.50 -10.54
C GLU A 48 -25.45 6.24 -11.61
N ILE A 49 -25.44 5.01 -12.13
CA ILE A 49 -24.41 4.47 -13.04
C ILE A 49 -24.42 5.25 -14.36
N ASN A 50 -23.41 6.09 -14.58
CA ASN A 50 -23.10 6.71 -15.85
C ASN A 50 -21.62 7.06 -15.92
N LEU A 51 -21.16 7.70 -16.98
CA LEU A 51 -19.76 8.17 -17.16
C LEU A 51 -19.21 8.93 -15.93
N ARG A 52 -20.11 9.57 -15.17
CA ARG A 52 -19.80 10.28 -13.93
C ARG A 52 -19.37 9.33 -12.81
N GLU A 53 -19.93 8.13 -12.74
CA GLU A 53 -19.57 7.11 -11.73
C GLU A 53 -18.17 6.54 -12.00
N GLU A 54 -17.77 6.29 -13.24
CA GLU A 54 -16.42 5.84 -13.57
C GLU A 54 -15.37 6.88 -13.20
N ILE A 55 -15.65 8.16 -13.43
CA ILE A 55 -14.76 9.27 -13.05
C ILE A 55 -14.64 9.34 -11.52
N VAL A 56 -15.77 9.29 -10.80
CA VAL A 56 -15.77 9.32 -9.33
C VAL A 56 -15.00 8.12 -8.78
N THR A 57 -15.25 6.91 -9.27
CA THR A 57 -14.55 5.70 -8.84
C THR A 57 -13.03 5.79 -9.10
N SER A 58 -12.63 6.35 -10.24
CA SER A 58 -11.22 6.52 -10.56
C SER A 58 -10.54 7.55 -9.67
N LEU A 59 -11.21 8.65 -9.37
CA LEU A 59 -10.70 9.70 -8.48
C LEU A 59 -10.62 9.22 -7.02
N THR A 60 -11.63 8.49 -6.55
CA THR A 60 -11.62 7.93 -5.19
C THR A 60 -10.57 6.84 -5.05
N GLY A 61 -10.40 5.98 -6.06
CA GLY A 61 -9.31 5.01 -6.09
C GLY A 61 -7.92 5.66 -6.08
N ALA A 62 -7.73 6.76 -6.85
CA ALA A 62 -6.48 7.51 -6.83
C ALA A 62 -6.23 8.17 -5.45
N PHE A 63 -7.28 8.65 -4.78
CA PHE A 63 -7.18 9.21 -3.44
C PHE A 63 -6.85 8.13 -2.40
N ALA A 64 -7.53 6.99 -2.42
CA ALA A 64 -7.24 5.85 -1.54
C ALA A 64 -5.78 5.38 -1.71
N PHE A 65 -5.33 5.27 -2.95
CA PHE A 65 -3.96 4.88 -3.25
C PHE A 65 -2.92 5.93 -2.83
N TYR A 66 -3.26 7.21 -2.93
CA TYR A 66 -2.45 8.28 -2.40
C TYR A 66 -2.25 8.16 -0.88
N LEU A 67 -3.33 7.89 -0.13
CA LEU A 67 -3.24 7.64 1.31
C LEU A 67 -2.46 6.36 1.63
N TYR A 68 -2.59 5.34 0.79
CA TYR A 68 -1.75 4.14 0.89
C TYR A 68 -0.26 4.45 0.72
N ILE A 69 0.13 5.31 -0.23
CA ILE A 69 1.54 5.72 -0.39
C ILE A 69 2.04 6.45 0.86
N ILE A 70 1.23 7.34 1.44
CA ILE A 70 1.58 8.01 2.70
C ILE A 70 1.81 6.96 3.78
N TYR A 71 0.95 5.94 3.85
CA TYR A 71 1.12 4.86 4.81
C TYR A 71 2.38 4.01 4.54
N VAL A 72 2.71 3.70 3.29
CA VAL A 72 3.95 2.98 2.93
C VAL A 72 5.18 3.80 3.32
N THR A 73 5.17 5.11 3.06
CA THR A 73 6.26 6.02 3.48
C THR A 73 6.46 5.96 5.00
N TYR A 74 5.36 5.98 5.75
CA TYR A 74 5.40 5.81 7.19
C TYR A 74 5.89 4.41 7.62
N ALA A 75 5.42 3.35 6.96
CA ALA A 75 5.82 1.97 7.25
C ALA A 75 7.33 1.76 7.04
N GLU A 76 7.94 2.47 6.11
CA GLU A 76 9.38 2.46 5.90
C GLU A 76 10.15 3.08 7.07
N GLU A 77 9.71 4.23 7.58
CA GLU A 77 10.35 4.85 8.75
C GLU A 77 10.25 3.92 9.97
N VAL A 78 9.08 3.31 10.19
CA VAL A 78 8.91 2.30 11.25
C VAL A 78 9.83 1.10 11.06
N THR A 79 10.07 0.69 9.82
CA THR A 79 10.95 -0.43 9.49
C THR A 79 12.41 -0.09 9.79
N ASP A 80 12.86 1.10 9.40
CA ASP A 80 14.21 1.60 9.71
C ASP A 80 14.44 1.74 11.22
N GLU A 81 13.47 2.29 11.97
CA GLU A 81 13.55 2.38 13.43
C GLU A 81 13.57 1.00 14.09
N ALA A 82 12.83 0.03 13.53
CA ALA A 82 12.86 -1.35 14.00
C ALA A 82 14.23 -2.01 13.78
N GLU A 83 14.92 -1.71 12.68
CA GLU A 83 16.30 -2.15 12.41
C GLU A 83 17.30 -1.53 13.41
N LEU A 84 17.12 -0.27 13.74
CA LEU A 84 17.95 0.46 14.73
C LEU A 84 17.67 0.03 16.18
N GLY A 85 16.66 -0.80 16.41
CA GLY A 85 16.35 -1.34 17.73
C GLY A 85 15.58 -0.39 18.65
N VAL A 86 14.93 0.64 18.12
CA VAL A 86 14.11 1.60 18.88
C VAL A 86 13.01 0.85 19.66
N GLU A 87 12.93 1.07 20.97
CA GLU A 87 11.99 0.31 21.83
C GLU A 87 10.54 0.80 21.75
N ARG A 88 10.32 2.09 21.44
CA ARG A 88 8.96 2.68 21.43
C ARG A 88 8.79 3.67 20.31
N ILE A 89 7.86 3.37 19.42
CA ILE A 89 7.34 4.31 18.43
C ILE A 89 6.10 4.98 19.04
N THR A 90 6.15 6.29 19.24
CA THR A 90 5.03 7.05 19.81
C THR A 90 4.14 7.63 18.70
N LEU A 91 2.84 7.79 18.99
CA LEU A 91 1.88 8.39 18.05
C LEU A 91 2.28 9.81 17.62
N LEU A 92 2.93 10.57 18.51
CA LEU A 92 3.47 11.90 18.19
C LEU A 92 4.66 11.84 17.24
N GLY A 93 5.52 10.82 17.36
CA GLY A 93 6.58 10.54 16.38
C GLY A 93 5.99 10.26 15.01
N VAL A 94 4.95 9.41 14.95
CA VAL A 94 4.20 9.13 13.71
C VAL A 94 3.68 10.39 13.03
N LEU A 95 3.04 11.29 13.77
CA LEU A 95 2.53 12.54 13.23
C LEU A 95 3.65 13.49 12.78
N HIS A 96 4.78 13.45 13.46
CA HIS A 96 5.97 14.22 13.08
C HIS A 96 6.55 13.72 11.76
N GLU A 97 6.70 12.40 11.61
CA GLU A 97 7.19 11.77 10.38
C GLU A 97 6.24 11.98 9.19
N LEU A 98 4.93 11.83 9.39
CA LEU A 98 3.94 12.17 8.37
C LEU A 98 4.03 13.63 7.93
N ARG A 99 4.38 14.55 8.84
CA ARG A 99 4.61 15.96 8.51
C ARG A 99 5.92 16.18 7.75
N GLN A 100 6.97 15.43 8.06
CA GLN A 100 8.23 15.46 7.30
C GLN A 100 8.07 14.89 5.89
N ALA A 101 7.18 13.91 5.70
CA ALA A 101 6.83 13.37 4.39
C ALA A 101 6.10 14.38 3.47
N SER A 102 5.74 15.58 3.96
CA SER A 102 5.01 16.59 3.19
C SER A 102 5.64 16.97 1.85
N PRO A 103 6.97 17.03 1.65
CA PRO A 103 7.58 17.28 0.33
C PRO A 103 7.35 16.18 -0.69
N VAL A 104 7.07 14.96 -0.23
CA VAL A 104 6.81 13.79 -1.08
C VAL A 104 5.37 13.80 -1.62
N VAL A 105 4.48 14.55 -0.96
CA VAL A 105 3.03 14.59 -1.25
C VAL A 105 2.70 14.91 -2.73
N PRO A 106 3.22 15.96 -3.39
CA PRO A 106 2.88 16.24 -4.78
C PRO A 106 3.39 15.16 -5.74
N THR A 107 4.58 14.65 -5.49
CA THR A 107 5.20 13.57 -6.27
C THR A 107 4.40 12.29 -6.14
N ALA A 108 4.00 11.94 -4.91
CA ALA A 108 3.17 10.78 -4.61
C ALA A 108 1.81 10.86 -5.29
N LEU A 109 1.17 12.04 -5.31
CA LEU A 109 -0.12 12.24 -5.97
C LEU A 109 -0.04 11.97 -7.49
N VAL A 110 0.94 12.56 -8.17
CA VAL A 110 1.13 12.34 -9.62
C VAL A 110 1.47 10.89 -9.91
N ALA A 111 2.34 10.29 -9.12
CA ALA A 111 2.71 8.88 -9.26
C ALA A 111 1.52 7.93 -9.01
N SER A 112 0.65 8.24 -8.04
CA SER A 112 -0.57 7.46 -7.76
C SER A 112 -1.52 7.44 -8.93
N VAL A 113 -1.78 8.61 -9.52
CA VAL A 113 -2.65 8.73 -10.69
C VAL A 113 -2.09 7.91 -11.85
N ALA A 114 -0.79 8.02 -12.14
CA ALA A 114 -0.15 7.25 -13.20
C ALA A 114 -0.16 5.75 -12.92
N ALA A 115 0.18 5.35 -11.67
CA ALA A 115 0.26 3.95 -11.26
C ALA A 115 -1.10 3.24 -11.22
N ILE A 116 -2.20 3.97 -11.10
CA ILE A 116 -3.55 3.39 -11.18
C ILE A 116 -4.09 3.42 -12.60
N LEU A 117 -4.06 4.57 -13.26
CA LEU A 117 -4.74 4.72 -14.56
C LEU A 117 -4.05 3.91 -15.66
N ILE A 118 -2.72 3.93 -15.72
CA ILE A 118 -2.00 3.25 -16.81
C ILE A 118 -2.16 1.73 -16.73
N PRO A 119 -1.93 1.06 -15.56
CA PRO A 119 -2.17 -0.37 -15.46
C PRO A 119 -3.63 -0.75 -15.62
N ARG A 120 -4.58 0.08 -15.15
CA ARG A 120 -6.01 -0.18 -15.33
C ARG A 120 -6.41 -0.23 -16.80
N VAL A 121 -5.94 0.72 -17.60
CA VAL A 121 -6.12 0.71 -19.05
C VAL A 121 -5.41 -0.49 -19.67
N ALA A 122 -4.19 -0.78 -19.25
CA ALA A 122 -3.42 -1.92 -19.74
C ALA A 122 -4.07 -3.28 -19.40
N ILE A 123 -4.65 -3.44 -18.20
CA ILE A 123 -5.38 -4.64 -17.79
C ILE A 123 -6.67 -4.80 -18.60
N THR A 124 -7.39 -3.69 -18.86
CA THR A 124 -8.62 -3.70 -19.66
C THR A 124 -8.35 -4.12 -21.09
N LEU A 125 -7.23 -3.68 -21.67
CA LEU A 125 -6.84 -4.04 -23.04
C LEU A 125 -6.18 -5.42 -23.10
N LEU A 126 -5.26 -5.73 -22.17
CA LEU A 126 -4.49 -6.96 -22.15
C LEU A 126 -4.05 -7.25 -20.70
N LEU A 127 -4.64 -8.26 -20.07
CA LEU A 127 -4.38 -8.63 -18.67
C LEU A 127 -2.88 -8.82 -18.37
N ILE A 128 -2.16 -9.54 -19.21
CA ILE A 128 -0.75 -9.89 -18.99
C ILE A 128 0.16 -8.65 -18.94
N PRO A 129 0.14 -7.72 -19.93
CA PRO A 129 0.92 -6.49 -19.85
C PRO A 129 0.57 -5.61 -18.66
N GLY A 130 -0.71 -5.57 -18.25
CA GLY A 130 -1.13 -4.81 -17.08
C GLY A 130 -0.52 -5.33 -15.78
N LEU A 131 -0.59 -6.64 -15.53
CA LEU A 131 0.03 -7.28 -14.37
C LEU A 131 1.56 -7.14 -14.38
N TRP A 132 2.17 -7.25 -15.56
CA TRP A 132 3.59 -7.04 -15.72
C TRP A 132 4.00 -5.61 -15.33
N LEU A 133 3.23 -4.62 -15.74
CA LEU A 133 3.50 -3.21 -15.43
C LEU A 133 3.28 -2.90 -13.95
N LEU A 134 2.19 -3.40 -13.36
CA LEU A 134 1.91 -3.27 -11.92
C LEU A 134 3.05 -3.83 -11.08
N THR A 135 3.56 -5.02 -11.43
CA THR A 135 4.68 -5.63 -10.71
C THR A 135 5.94 -4.78 -10.81
N ARG A 136 6.25 -4.25 -12.00
CA ARG A 136 7.43 -3.40 -12.20
C ARG A 136 7.36 -2.08 -11.42
N TRP A 137 6.18 -1.61 -11.14
CA TRP A 137 5.95 -0.39 -10.39
C TRP A 137 5.59 -0.62 -8.92
N ALA A 138 5.55 -1.86 -8.45
CA ALA A 138 5.14 -2.17 -7.08
C ALA A 138 6.00 -1.51 -6.00
N LEU A 139 7.27 -1.23 -6.29
CA LEU A 139 8.22 -0.62 -5.35
C LEU A 139 8.35 0.91 -5.50
N PHE A 140 7.50 1.57 -6.30
CA PHE A 140 7.68 3.00 -6.54
C PHE A 140 7.45 3.85 -5.28
N ALA A 141 6.55 3.44 -4.38
CA ALA A 141 6.26 4.15 -3.15
C ALA A 141 7.49 4.23 -2.22
N PRO A 142 8.15 3.09 -1.85
CA PRO A 142 9.40 3.13 -1.12
C PRO A 142 10.51 3.89 -1.84
N VAL A 143 10.60 3.80 -3.17
CA VAL A 143 11.59 4.57 -3.93
C VAL A 143 11.38 6.07 -3.80
N ILE A 144 10.14 6.56 -3.88
CA ILE A 144 9.83 7.99 -3.67
C ILE A 144 10.23 8.42 -2.26
N SER A 145 9.89 7.63 -1.27
CA SER A 145 10.15 7.92 0.14
C SER A 145 11.65 8.05 0.41
N LYS A 146 12.43 7.04 0.01
CA LYS A 146 13.85 6.92 0.39
C LYS A 146 14.82 7.61 -0.57
N GLU A 147 14.51 7.63 -1.86
CA GLU A 147 15.41 8.19 -2.86
C GLU A 147 14.98 9.61 -3.28
N HIS A 148 13.83 10.12 -2.79
CA HIS A 148 13.27 11.45 -3.07
C HIS A 148 13.20 11.79 -4.56
N LEU A 149 12.96 10.79 -5.39
CA LEU A 149 12.89 10.92 -6.84
C LEU A 149 11.55 11.48 -7.30
N GLY A 150 11.56 12.17 -8.43
CA GLY A 150 10.33 12.59 -9.11
C GLY A 150 9.52 11.39 -9.64
N PRO A 151 8.22 11.58 -10.00
CA PRO A 151 7.31 10.47 -10.30
C PRO A 151 7.83 9.52 -11.38
N VAL A 152 8.28 10.05 -12.49
CA VAL A 152 8.78 9.24 -13.64
C VAL A 152 10.09 8.53 -13.28
N ALA A 153 10.98 9.22 -12.57
CA ALA A 153 12.24 8.64 -12.12
C ALA A 153 12.02 7.49 -11.12
N ALA A 154 11.04 7.65 -10.21
CA ALA A 154 10.68 6.63 -9.23
C ALA A 154 10.10 5.36 -9.89
N LEU A 155 9.20 5.52 -10.88
CA LEU A 155 8.66 4.39 -11.65
C LEU A 155 9.76 3.66 -12.45
N LYS A 156 10.70 4.41 -13.03
CA LYS A 156 11.86 3.84 -13.72
C LYS A 156 12.75 3.09 -12.75
N ARG A 157 13.09 3.70 -11.62
CA ARG A 157 13.92 3.10 -10.57
C ARG A 157 13.28 1.84 -9.98
N SER A 158 11.98 1.86 -9.69
CA SER A 158 11.22 0.67 -9.30
C SER A 158 11.35 -0.44 -10.34
N SER A 159 11.19 -0.10 -11.62
CA SER A 159 11.34 -1.07 -12.72
C SER A 159 12.75 -1.66 -12.82
N GLU A 160 13.78 -0.89 -12.47
CA GLU A 160 15.18 -1.35 -12.42
C GLU A 160 15.40 -2.32 -11.26
N LEU A 161 14.91 -1.99 -10.06
CA LEU A 161 15.01 -2.83 -8.87
C LEU A 161 14.30 -4.18 -9.05
N VAL A 162 13.14 -4.19 -9.69
CA VAL A 162 12.37 -5.41 -9.95
C VAL A 162 13.01 -6.29 -11.04
N ARG A 163 13.91 -5.73 -11.86
CA ARG A 163 14.59 -6.50 -12.92
C ARG A 163 15.46 -7.61 -12.31
N GLY A 164 15.17 -8.85 -12.67
CA GLY A 164 15.83 -10.04 -12.12
C GLY A 164 15.15 -10.63 -10.87
N HIS A 165 14.21 -9.91 -10.26
CA HIS A 165 13.47 -10.34 -9.08
C HIS A 165 11.95 -10.26 -9.28
N PHE A 166 11.50 -10.32 -10.53
CA PHE A 166 10.09 -10.12 -10.91
C PHE A 166 9.16 -11.07 -10.17
N GLU A 167 9.50 -12.36 -10.12
CA GLU A 167 8.67 -13.36 -9.46
C GLU A 167 8.50 -13.09 -7.97
N LEU A 168 9.58 -12.72 -7.28
CA LEU A 168 9.55 -12.37 -5.86
C LEU A 168 8.59 -11.21 -5.59
N VAL A 169 8.72 -10.12 -6.36
CA VAL A 169 7.88 -8.92 -6.19
C VAL A 169 6.44 -9.21 -6.59
N PHE A 170 6.24 -9.93 -7.70
CA PHE A 170 4.91 -10.33 -8.17
C PHE A 170 4.16 -11.16 -7.13
N LEU A 171 4.78 -12.22 -6.60
CA LEU A 171 4.14 -13.08 -5.61
C LEU A 171 3.88 -12.36 -4.29
N THR A 172 4.80 -11.48 -3.88
CA THR A 172 4.63 -10.67 -2.68
C THR A 172 3.43 -9.72 -2.82
N ALA A 173 3.35 -9.00 -3.93
CA ALA A 173 2.25 -8.07 -4.21
C ALA A 173 0.92 -8.80 -4.44
N ALA A 174 0.92 -9.91 -5.19
CA ALA A 174 -0.28 -10.70 -5.46
C ALA A 174 -0.87 -11.27 -4.16
N LEU A 175 -0.02 -11.80 -3.26
CA LEU A 175 -0.49 -12.31 -1.96
C LEU A 175 -1.08 -11.17 -1.11
N ALA A 176 -0.46 -10.00 -1.10
CA ALA A 176 -1.00 -8.82 -0.41
C ALA A 176 -2.39 -8.46 -0.92
N THR A 177 -2.54 -8.34 -2.25
CA THR A 177 -3.83 -8.02 -2.89
C THR A 177 -4.90 -9.07 -2.59
N VAL A 178 -4.58 -10.35 -2.68
CA VAL A 178 -5.54 -11.43 -2.39
C VAL A 178 -6.01 -11.40 -0.93
N LEU A 179 -5.09 -11.14 0.01
CA LEU A 179 -5.44 -11.04 1.42
C LEU A 179 -6.31 -9.81 1.71
N GLU A 180 -5.99 -8.67 1.11
CA GLU A 180 -6.76 -7.43 1.27
C GLU A 180 -8.17 -7.57 0.70
N GLU A 181 -8.32 -8.11 -0.51
CA GLU A 181 -9.61 -8.37 -1.14
C GLU A 181 -10.44 -9.38 -0.33
N ALA A 182 -9.84 -10.47 0.12
CA ALA A 182 -10.53 -11.45 0.96
C ALA A 182 -11.01 -10.83 2.29
N ALA A 183 -10.17 -10.00 2.92
CA ALA A 183 -10.51 -9.29 4.14
C ALA A 183 -11.65 -8.28 3.91
N SER A 184 -11.59 -7.51 2.82
CA SER A 184 -12.62 -6.54 2.43
C SER A 184 -13.97 -7.22 2.22
N HIS A 185 -14.02 -8.30 1.46
CA HIS A 185 -15.26 -9.04 1.20
C HIS A 185 -15.82 -9.67 2.48
N ALA A 186 -14.98 -10.33 3.27
CA ALA A 186 -15.41 -10.92 4.55
C ALA A 186 -15.94 -9.86 5.52
N GLY A 187 -15.23 -8.72 5.59
CA GLY A 187 -15.64 -7.59 6.41
C GLY A 187 -16.94 -6.96 5.94
N ALA A 188 -17.14 -6.78 4.63
CA ALA A 188 -18.38 -6.24 4.07
C ALA A 188 -19.60 -7.11 4.41
N VAL A 189 -19.48 -8.44 4.28
CA VAL A 189 -20.54 -9.37 4.67
C VAL A 189 -20.84 -9.27 6.16
N ALA A 190 -19.82 -9.27 7.02
CA ALA A 190 -20.02 -9.13 8.46
C ALA A 190 -20.65 -7.77 8.81
N GLY A 191 -20.21 -6.69 8.18
CA GLY A 191 -20.73 -5.34 8.38
C GLY A 191 -22.20 -5.21 8.00
N LEU A 192 -22.63 -5.81 6.89
CA LEU A 192 -24.04 -5.88 6.48
C LEU A 192 -24.92 -6.55 7.55
N VAL A 193 -24.44 -7.65 8.12
CA VAL A 193 -25.17 -8.37 9.18
C VAL A 193 -25.30 -7.53 10.45
N VAL A 194 -24.25 -6.80 10.82
CA VAL A 194 -24.23 -6.01 12.08
C VAL A 194 -25.01 -4.71 11.96
N THR A 195 -24.87 -3.99 10.85
CA THR A 195 -25.45 -2.64 10.70
C THR A 195 -26.82 -2.64 10.04
N ASN A 196 -27.20 -3.72 9.38
CA ASN A 196 -28.40 -3.82 8.53
C ASN A 196 -28.49 -2.67 7.51
N SER A 197 -27.36 -2.18 7.03
CA SER A 197 -27.22 -1.09 6.07
C SER A 197 -26.16 -1.42 5.03
N ASP A 198 -26.53 -1.31 3.75
CA ASP A 198 -25.60 -1.59 2.65
C ASP A 198 -24.38 -0.65 2.66
N THR A 199 -24.61 0.64 2.77
CA THR A 199 -23.53 1.64 2.72
C THR A 199 -22.65 1.59 3.96
N TRP A 200 -23.23 1.69 5.15
CA TRP A 200 -22.48 1.67 6.40
C TRP A 200 -21.84 0.31 6.68
N GLY A 201 -22.56 -0.79 6.35
CA GLY A 201 -22.06 -2.13 6.54
C GLY A 201 -20.87 -2.42 5.64
N GLN A 202 -20.97 -2.07 4.36
CA GLN A 202 -19.85 -2.26 3.43
C GLN A 202 -18.66 -1.37 3.78
N TRP A 203 -18.88 -0.10 4.13
CA TRP A 203 -17.78 0.78 4.51
C TRP A 203 -17.13 0.36 5.83
N LEU A 204 -17.87 0.22 6.92
CA LEU A 204 -17.32 -0.14 8.23
C LEU A 204 -16.73 -1.56 8.20
N GLY A 205 -17.45 -2.51 7.63
CA GLY A 205 -17.00 -3.90 7.55
C GLY A 205 -15.88 -4.06 6.52
N GLY A 206 -16.11 -3.67 5.28
CA GLY A 206 -15.15 -3.84 4.20
C GLY A 206 -13.87 -3.04 4.42
N SER A 207 -13.99 -1.72 4.52
CA SER A 207 -12.81 -0.84 4.58
C SER A 207 -12.04 -0.97 5.89
N VAL A 208 -12.71 -1.08 7.05
CA VAL A 208 -12.01 -1.23 8.33
C VAL A 208 -11.28 -2.57 8.39
N VAL A 209 -11.92 -3.66 7.97
CA VAL A 209 -11.27 -4.98 8.00
C VAL A 209 -10.14 -5.08 6.97
N ALA A 210 -10.32 -4.54 5.76
CA ALA A 210 -9.23 -4.43 4.77
C ALA A 210 -8.05 -3.62 5.31
N SER A 211 -8.33 -2.51 6.00
CA SER A 211 -7.30 -1.66 6.61
C SER A 211 -6.49 -2.35 7.71
N LEU A 212 -7.03 -3.39 8.35
CA LEU A 212 -6.25 -4.22 9.28
C LEU A 212 -5.22 -5.11 8.57
N VAL A 213 -5.43 -5.41 7.29
CA VAL A 213 -4.50 -6.19 6.45
C VAL A 213 -3.49 -5.29 5.73
N MET A 214 -3.85 -4.03 5.48
CA MET A 214 -3.01 -3.03 4.81
C MET A 214 -1.55 -2.95 5.36
N PRO A 215 -1.29 -3.04 6.68
CA PRO A 215 0.06 -3.07 7.21
C PRO A 215 0.93 -4.21 6.65
N LEU A 216 0.34 -5.39 6.45
CA LEU A 216 1.08 -6.52 5.89
C LEU A 216 1.60 -6.21 4.48
N ALA A 217 0.77 -5.62 3.63
CA ALA A 217 1.15 -5.21 2.28
C ALA A 217 2.25 -4.14 2.30
N ALA A 218 2.07 -3.09 3.11
CA ALA A 218 3.01 -1.97 3.18
C ALA A 218 4.37 -2.40 3.74
N PHE A 219 4.41 -3.08 4.87
CA PHE A 219 5.67 -3.56 5.45
C PHE A 219 6.36 -4.62 4.57
N ALA A 220 5.60 -5.52 3.91
CA ALA A 220 6.18 -6.46 2.97
C ALA A 220 6.81 -5.74 1.77
N THR A 221 6.18 -4.69 1.25
CA THR A 221 6.73 -3.86 0.17
C THR A 221 8.00 -3.14 0.60
N SER A 222 8.02 -2.55 1.80
CA SER A 222 9.20 -1.88 2.37
C SER A 222 10.36 -2.85 2.58
N VAL A 223 10.10 -4.02 3.16
CA VAL A 223 11.11 -5.08 3.35
C VAL A 223 11.64 -5.58 2.00
N ALA A 224 10.78 -5.81 1.01
CA ALA A 224 11.21 -6.20 -0.33
C ALA A 224 12.12 -5.15 -0.97
N TYR A 225 11.76 -3.87 -0.85
CA TYR A 225 12.60 -2.78 -1.35
C TYR A 225 13.99 -2.77 -0.71
N MET A 226 14.09 -2.93 0.61
CA MET A 226 15.38 -2.96 1.31
C MET A 226 16.26 -4.11 0.83
N HIS A 227 15.72 -5.31 0.70
CA HIS A 227 16.46 -6.46 0.17
C HIS A 227 16.98 -6.22 -1.25
N LEU A 228 16.14 -5.68 -2.13
CA LEU A 228 16.50 -5.47 -3.53
C LEU A 228 17.49 -4.30 -3.71
N ARG A 229 17.38 -3.27 -2.88
CA ARG A 229 18.32 -2.15 -2.87
C ARG A 229 19.71 -2.60 -2.47
N GLN A 230 19.84 -3.43 -1.44
CA GLN A 230 21.14 -3.97 -1.00
C GLN A 230 21.77 -4.89 -2.05
N SER A 231 20.99 -5.71 -2.73
CA SER A 231 21.48 -6.59 -3.79
C SER A 231 21.91 -5.85 -5.06
N SER A 232 21.54 -4.58 -5.22
CA SER A 232 21.86 -3.75 -6.40
C SER A 232 23.08 -2.84 -6.20
N GLN A 233 23.68 -2.83 -5.01
CA GLN A 233 24.95 -2.14 -4.69
C GLN A 233 26.14 -3.06 -4.84
#